data_35069f4bb215ff583591c68b9b776a3b
#
_entry.id   35069f4bb215ff583591c68b9b776a3b
#
_cell.length_a   1.000
_cell.length_b   1.000
_cell.length_c   1.000
_cell.angle_alpha   90.00
_cell.angle_beta   90.00
_cell.angle_gamma   90.00
#
_symmetry.space_group_name_H-M   'P 1'
#
loop_
_entity.id
_entity.type
_entity.pdbx_description
1 polymer ?
#
loop_
_entity_poly.entity_id
_entity_poly.type
_entity_poly.pdbx_seq_one_letter_code
_entity_poly.pdbx_strand_id
1 'polypeptide(L)'
;KIKKKYMVYGNGLGSFRQPKNNFLYAGNSGTLARLLIPLLGTHSNLKVTISGDNSLNKRDMKRIIEPLSKIGCNFYPKNKMTLPLTIEGTSMPLAQKHFETIGSAQVKSAILFAALNTPGITQIETEKISRNHTENLLASIKSDIKIKKLVKGHLISLRGQKNLFGFDLNIPGDPSSAAPFIILTLLTANSKL
;
A
#
# COMPACT_ATOMS: atom_id res chain seq x y z
N LYS A 1 -3.10 -30.05 -3.89
CA LYS A 1 -3.24 -28.60 -3.58
C LYS A 1 -3.32 -28.45 -2.07
N ILE A 2 -2.26 -27.95 -1.43
CA ILE A 2 -2.28 -27.61 0.00
C ILE A 2 -2.89 -26.21 0.09
N LYS A 3 -4.16 -26.12 0.47
CA LYS A 3 -4.79 -24.84 0.81
C LYS A 3 -4.26 -24.38 2.17
N LYS A 4 -3.24 -23.55 2.18
CA LYS A 4 -2.80 -22.90 3.42
C LYS A 4 -3.82 -21.81 3.80
N LYS A 5 -4.36 -21.89 5.01
CA LYS A 5 -5.15 -20.81 5.62
C LYS A 5 -4.24 -20.01 6.54
N TYR A 6 -4.34 -18.70 6.45
CA TYR A 6 -3.69 -17.77 7.38
C TYR A 6 -4.79 -17.00 8.11
N MET A 7 -4.66 -16.88 9.40
CA MET A 7 -5.54 -16.06 10.23
C MET A 7 -4.76 -14.85 10.73
N VAL A 8 -5.27 -13.65 10.46
CA VAL A 8 -4.66 -12.39 10.90
C VAL A 8 -5.60 -11.75 11.91
N TYR A 9 -5.10 -11.59 13.14
CA TYR A 9 -5.83 -10.92 14.21
C TYR A 9 -5.54 -9.42 14.15
N GLY A 10 -6.53 -8.64 13.75
CA GLY A 10 -6.45 -7.18 13.72
C GLY A 10 -6.82 -6.56 15.06
N ASN A 11 -6.20 -5.46 15.40
CA ASN A 11 -6.47 -4.72 16.62
C ASN A 11 -7.21 -3.39 16.37
N GLY A 12 -7.72 -3.19 15.16
CA GLY A 12 -8.42 -1.97 14.75
C GLY A 12 -7.51 -0.87 14.20
N LEU A 13 -8.12 0.22 13.76
CA LEU A 13 -7.41 1.38 13.24
C LEU A 13 -6.58 2.05 14.34
N GLY A 14 -5.43 2.62 13.97
CA GLY A 14 -4.56 3.31 14.91
C GLY A 14 -3.87 2.41 15.93
N SER A 15 -3.93 1.08 15.79
CA SER A 15 -3.47 0.12 16.79
C SER A 15 -2.01 -0.31 16.64
N PHE A 16 -1.29 0.17 15.67
CA PHE A 16 0.13 -0.16 15.51
C PHE A 16 0.94 0.34 16.70
N ARG A 17 1.85 -0.50 17.15
CA ARG A 17 2.74 -0.20 18.27
C ARG A 17 4.18 -0.10 17.77
N GLN A 18 4.97 0.69 18.47
CA GLN A 18 6.40 0.81 18.21
C GLN A 18 7.07 -0.59 18.28
N PRO A 19 7.74 -1.05 17.24
CA PRO A 19 8.50 -2.31 17.31
C PRO A 19 9.70 -2.18 18.25
N LYS A 20 10.06 -3.26 18.91
CA LYS A 20 11.13 -3.27 19.95
C LYS A 20 12.44 -2.65 19.47
N ASN A 21 12.83 -2.89 18.23
CA ASN A 21 14.12 -2.43 17.69
C ASN A 21 13.97 -1.20 16.77
N ASN A 22 12.79 -0.59 16.72
CA ASN A 22 12.50 0.54 15.82
C ASN A 22 12.85 0.26 14.34
N PHE A 23 12.87 -0.99 13.95
CA PHE A 23 13.37 -1.45 12.65
C PHE A 23 12.50 -2.55 12.07
N LEU A 24 12.22 -2.44 10.76
CA LEU A 24 11.47 -3.42 9.98
C LEU A 24 12.25 -3.78 8.72
N TYR A 25 12.39 -5.06 8.48
CA TYR A 25 13.07 -5.58 7.29
C TYR A 25 12.07 -6.09 6.27
N ALA A 26 12.04 -5.49 5.09
CA ALA A 26 11.10 -5.80 4.02
C ALA A 26 11.63 -6.82 2.99
N GLY A 27 12.81 -7.39 3.22
CA GLY A 27 13.46 -8.29 2.26
C GLY A 27 13.66 -7.64 0.90
N ASN A 28 13.21 -8.28 -0.18
CA ASN A 28 13.19 -7.73 -1.53
C ASN A 28 11.79 -7.18 -1.92
N SER A 29 10.85 -7.08 -0.98
CA SER A 29 9.47 -6.72 -1.32
C SER A 29 9.25 -5.21 -1.39
N GLY A 30 9.31 -4.65 -2.59
CA GLY A 30 8.93 -3.25 -2.83
C GLY A 30 7.46 -2.97 -2.55
N THR A 31 6.59 -3.95 -2.73
CA THR A 31 5.16 -3.83 -2.42
C THR A 31 4.95 -3.73 -0.91
N LEU A 32 5.58 -4.61 -0.12
CA LEU A 32 5.50 -4.53 1.34
C LEU A 32 5.97 -3.17 1.84
N ALA A 33 7.16 -2.72 1.43
CA ALA A 33 7.70 -1.44 1.86
C ALA A 33 6.76 -0.27 1.52
N ARG A 34 6.30 -0.19 0.25
CA ARG A 34 5.47 0.93 -0.21
C ARG A 34 4.07 0.97 0.38
N LEU A 35 3.51 -0.16 0.77
CA LEU A 35 2.18 -0.22 1.39
C LEU A 35 2.23 -0.13 2.92
N LEU A 36 3.37 -0.45 3.53
CA LEU A 36 3.55 -0.31 4.98
C LEU A 36 3.91 1.13 5.39
N ILE A 37 4.71 1.84 4.58
CA ILE A 37 5.10 3.24 4.81
C ILE A 37 3.90 4.15 5.14
N PRO A 38 2.80 4.18 4.36
CA PRO A 38 1.65 5.05 4.64
C PRO A 38 0.95 4.68 5.94
N LEU A 39 0.85 3.40 6.27
CA LEU A 39 0.25 2.94 7.51
C LEU A 39 1.06 3.41 8.71
N LEU A 40 2.38 3.29 8.67
CA LEU A 40 3.26 3.78 9.74
C LEU A 40 3.24 5.30 9.83
N GLY A 41 3.28 6.00 8.70
CA GLY A 41 3.33 7.46 8.65
C GLY A 41 2.09 8.16 9.20
N THR A 42 0.94 7.48 9.23
CA THR A 42 -0.32 8.03 9.78
C THR A 42 -0.65 7.53 11.19
N HIS A 43 0.29 6.85 11.86
CA HIS A 43 0.16 6.47 13.26
C HIS A 43 1.02 7.37 14.14
N SER A 44 0.39 8.07 15.10
CA SER A 44 1.11 8.84 16.11
C SER A 44 2.04 7.95 16.94
N ASN A 45 3.10 8.57 17.49
CA ASN A 45 4.05 7.91 18.38
C ASN A 45 4.83 6.74 17.77
N LEU A 46 4.88 6.64 16.45
CA LEU A 46 5.72 5.68 15.75
C LEU A 46 6.92 6.37 15.12
N LYS A 47 8.11 5.83 15.38
CA LYS A 47 9.35 6.20 14.69
C LYS A 47 10.09 4.94 14.29
N VAL A 48 9.95 4.55 13.03
CA VAL A 48 10.36 3.23 12.54
C VAL A 48 11.22 3.37 11.30
N THR A 49 12.32 2.65 11.26
CA THR A 49 13.17 2.56 10.07
C THR A 49 12.80 1.32 9.27
N ILE A 50 12.46 1.49 8.01
CA ILE A 50 12.30 0.38 7.06
C ILE A 50 13.55 0.25 6.22
N SER A 51 14.01 -1.00 6.02
CA SER A 51 15.08 -1.37 5.12
C SER A 51 14.74 -2.64 4.36
N GLY A 52 15.50 -2.94 3.35
CA GLY A 52 15.42 -4.18 2.62
C GLY A 52 16.81 -4.70 2.22
N ASP A 53 16.85 -5.59 1.26
CA ASP A 53 18.10 -6.05 0.68
C ASP A 53 18.75 -4.94 -0.21
N ASN A 54 19.92 -5.24 -0.74
CA ASN A 54 20.67 -4.30 -1.59
C ASN A 54 19.88 -3.85 -2.84
N SER A 55 19.01 -4.69 -3.37
CA SER A 55 18.16 -4.36 -4.52
C SER A 55 17.03 -3.42 -4.14
N LEU A 56 16.32 -3.74 -3.07
CA LEU A 56 15.21 -2.92 -2.58
C LEU A 56 15.68 -1.55 -2.08
N ASN A 57 16.82 -1.50 -1.40
CA ASN A 57 17.39 -0.26 -0.87
C ASN A 57 17.82 0.75 -1.96
N LYS A 58 18.00 0.29 -3.20
CA LYS A 58 18.28 1.17 -4.35
C LYS A 58 17.04 1.70 -5.06
N ARG A 59 15.86 1.15 -4.73
CA ARG A 59 14.61 1.55 -5.39
C ARG A 59 14.14 2.91 -4.89
N ASP A 60 13.70 3.75 -5.82
CA ASP A 60 13.14 5.05 -5.53
C ASP A 60 11.81 4.94 -4.78
N MET A 61 11.69 5.66 -3.67
CA MET A 61 10.48 5.81 -2.85
C MET A 61 9.84 7.18 -2.96
N LYS A 62 10.41 8.08 -3.76
CA LYS A 62 9.96 9.47 -3.93
C LYS A 62 8.47 9.56 -4.22
N ARG A 63 7.97 8.71 -5.13
CA ARG A 63 6.55 8.67 -5.53
C ARG A 63 5.58 8.34 -4.38
N ILE A 64 6.08 7.72 -3.31
CA ILE A 64 5.30 7.42 -2.11
C ILE A 64 5.52 8.52 -1.07
N ILE A 65 6.75 8.94 -0.88
CA ILE A 65 7.12 9.95 0.13
C ILE A 65 6.43 11.30 -0.15
N GLU A 66 6.49 11.80 -1.39
CA GLU A 66 5.94 13.11 -1.73
C GLU A 66 4.45 13.28 -1.41
N PRO A 67 3.53 12.39 -1.85
CA PRO A 67 2.12 12.53 -1.48
C PRO A 67 1.86 12.33 0.02
N LEU A 68 2.61 11.46 0.69
CA LEU A 68 2.45 11.21 2.12
C LEU A 68 2.99 12.35 2.98
N SER A 69 4.05 13.05 2.54
CA SER A 69 4.52 14.28 3.23
C SER A 69 3.46 15.39 3.22
N LYS A 70 2.66 15.46 2.14
CA LYS A 70 1.52 16.40 2.10
C LYS A 70 0.42 16.03 3.10
N ILE A 71 0.27 14.75 3.44
CA ILE A 71 -0.65 14.27 4.47
C ILE A 71 -0.14 14.59 5.88
N GLY A 72 1.13 14.96 6.03
CA GLY A 72 1.76 15.31 7.31
C GLY A 72 2.72 14.26 7.85
N CYS A 73 3.01 13.20 7.08
CA CYS A 73 4.01 12.21 7.47
C CYS A 73 5.43 12.76 7.35
N ASN A 74 6.30 12.43 8.29
CA ASN A 74 7.69 12.85 8.28
C ASN A 74 8.60 11.69 7.86
N PHE A 75 9.55 11.98 6.97
CA PHE A 75 10.43 10.98 6.37
C PHE A 75 11.89 11.43 6.44
N TYR A 76 12.76 10.54 6.91
CA TYR A 76 14.19 10.77 7.02
C TYR A 76 14.94 9.65 6.26
N PRO A 77 15.13 9.81 4.93
CA PRO A 77 15.90 8.86 4.14
C PRO A 77 17.39 8.97 4.46
N LYS A 78 18.09 7.85 4.51
CA LYS A 78 19.54 7.85 4.71
C LYS A 78 20.27 8.43 3.49
N ASN A 79 19.79 8.11 2.27
CA ASN A 79 20.35 8.59 1.02
C ASN A 79 19.21 8.89 0.05
N LYS A 80 19.18 10.10 -0.55
CA LYS A 80 18.14 10.49 -1.52
C LYS A 80 16.75 10.05 -1.00
N MET A 81 15.84 9.70 -1.89
CA MET A 81 14.49 9.18 -1.53
C MET A 81 14.44 7.65 -1.65
N THR A 82 15.39 6.95 -1.02
CA THR A 82 15.51 5.48 -1.05
C THR A 82 15.47 4.88 0.37
N LEU A 83 15.49 3.56 0.48
CA LEU A 83 15.69 2.87 1.76
C LEU A 83 17.21 2.80 2.09
N PRO A 84 17.60 2.68 3.36
CA PRO A 84 16.77 2.71 4.55
C PRO A 84 16.09 4.06 4.77
N LEU A 85 14.82 4.01 5.21
CA LEU A 85 13.97 5.19 5.42
C LEU A 85 13.40 5.16 6.83
N THR A 86 13.70 6.19 7.62
CA THR A 86 13.03 6.38 8.91
C THR A 86 11.74 7.16 8.69
N ILE A 87 10.65 6.63 9.21
CA ILE A 87 9.31 7.19 9.17
C ILE A 87 8.94 7.64 10.57
N GLU A 88 8.53 8.87 10.71
CA GLU A 88 7.96 9.40 11.95
C GLU A 88 6.49 9.70 11.69
N GLY A 89 5.63 8.99 12.39
CA GLY A 89 4.19 9.08 12.20
C GLY A 89 3.60 10.36 12.74
N THR A 90 2.63 10.92 12.02
CA THR A 90 1.91 12.12 12.43
C THR A 90 0.70 11.79 13.31
N SER A 91 0.45 12.65 14.31
CA SER A 91 -0.78 12.60 15.11
C SER A 91 -1.96 13.33 14.45
N MET A 92 -1.68 14.13 13.42
CA MET A 92 -2.68 14.96 12.72
C MET A 92 -2.56 14.78 11.19
N PRO A 93 -2.86 13.59 10.66
CA PRO A 93 -2.86 13.41 9.23
C PRO A 93 -3.98 14.22 8.57
N LEU A 94 -3.68 14.86 7.45
CA LEU A 94 -4.58 15.76 6.74
C LEU A 94 -5.19 15.10 5.52
N ALA A 95 -6.53 15.04 5.46
CA ALA A 95 -7.24 14.61 4.27
C ALA A 95 -7.09 15.64 3.15
N GLN A 96 -6.67 15.18 1.97
CA GLN A 96 -6.37 16.06 0.83
C GLN A 96 -6.83 15.45 -0.48
N LYS A 97 -6.86 16.27 -1.53
CA LYS A 97 -7.00 15.83 -2.91
C LYS A 97 -5.61 15.63 -3.52
N HIS A 98 -5.40 14.43 -4.07
CA HIS A 98 -4.18 14.04 -4.77
C HIS A 98 -4.46 13.84 -6.25
N PHE A 99 -3.46 14.14 -7.09
CA PHE A 99 -3.50 13.89 -8.52
C PHE A 99 -2.49 12.81 -8.88
N GLU A 100 -2.96 11.70 -9.43
CA GLU A 100 -2.15 10.57 -9.88
C GLU A 100 -2.17 10.50 -11.40
N THR A 101 -1.10 10.98 -12.03
CA THR A 101 -0.98 11.13 -13.48
C THR A 101 -0.16 10.02 -14.15
N ILE A 102 0.56 9.23 -13.36
CA ILE A 102 1.52 8.22 -13.86
C ILE A 102 0.83 6.90 -14.19
N GLY A 103 -0.28 6.59 -13.53
CA GLY A 103 -0.97 5.30 -13.61
C GLY A 103 -0.37 4.26 -12.66
N SER A 104 0.11 4.69 -11.49
CA SER A 104 0.71 3.80 -10.49
C SER A 104 -0.30 3.29 -9.48
N ALA A 105 -0.64 2.00 -9.57
CA ALA A 105 -1.49 1.36 -8.57
C ALA A 105 -0.88 1.40 -7.16
N GLN A 106 0.45 1.34 -7.02
CA GLN A 106 1.10 1.39 -5.71
C GLN A 106 1.00 2.76 -5.04
N VAL A 107 1.14 3.85 -5.82
CA VAL A 107 0.96 5.22 -5.30
C VAL A 107 -0.49 5.42 -4.84
N LYS A 108 -1.45 5.03 -5.67
CA LYS A 108 -2.86 5.08 -5.34
C LYS A 108 -3.18 4.28 -4.07
N SER A 109 -2.69 3.04 -3.97
CA SER A 109 -2.87 2.20 -2.79
C SER A 109 -2.24 2.80 -1.54
N ALA A 110 -1.07 3.40 -1.65
CA ALA A 110 -0.39 4.05 -0.52
C ALA A 110 -1.22 5.23 0.02
N ILE A 111 -1.76 6.07 -0.85
CA ILE A 111 -2.62 7.18 -0.43
C ILE A 111 -3.92 6.66 0.22
N LEU A 112 -4.53 5.61 -0.34
CA LEU A 112 -5.74 4.99 0.23
C LEU A 112 -5.45 4.38 1.62
N PHE A 113 -4.31 3.73 1.83
CA PHE A 113 -3.96 3.19 3.14
C PHE A 113 -3.67 4.30 4.16
N ALA A 114 -3.03 5.39 3.76
CA ALA A 114 -2.92 6.57 4.63
C ALA A 114 -4.31 7.14 4.98
N ALA A 115 -5.20 7.20 3.99
CA ALA A 115 -6.55 7.73 4.17
C ALA A 115 -7.39 6.95 5.18
N LEU A 116 -7.17 5.63 5.35
CA LEU A 116 -7.88 4.84 6.36
C LEU A 116 -7.74 5.42 7.77
N ASN A 117 -6.55 5.91 8.10
CA ASN A 117 -6.25 6.47 9.43
C ASN A 117 -6.36 8.01 9.49
N THR A 118 -6.70 8.66 8.39
CA THR A 118 -6.80 10.11 8.28
C THR A 118 -8.24 10.58 8.50
N PRO A 119 -8.51 11.54 9.40
CA PRO A 119 -9.85 12.12 9.55
C PRO A 119 -10.30 12.83 8.27
N GLY A 120 -11.57 12.70 7.91
CA GLY A 120 -12.14 13.38 6.76
C GLY A 120 -12.15 12.54 5.48
N ILE A 121 -12.22 13.20 4.32
CA ILE A 121 -12.31 12.56 3.00
C ILE A 121 -11.04 12.86 2.21
N THR A 122 -10.25 11.83 1.95
CA THR A 122 -9.13 11.89 1.01
C THR A 122 -9.63 11.56 -0.40
N GLN A 123 -9.20 12.32 -1.38
CA GLN A 123 -9.57 12.13 -2.78
C GLN A 123 -8.34 11.86 -3.64
N ILE A 124 -8.48 10.98 -4.61
CA ILE A 124 -7.46 10.71 -5.61
C ILE A 124 -8.11 10.86 -7.00
N GLU A 125 -7.65 11.81 -7.76
CA GLU A 125 -7.99 11.95 -9.16
C GLU A 125 -6.91 11.28 -10.00
N THR A 126 -7.31 10.28 -10.79
CA THR A 126 -6.40 9.53 -11.66
C THR A 126 -6.67 9.89 -13.11
N GLU A 127 -5.61 10.10 -13.88
CA GLU A 127 -5.75 10.30 -15.34
C GLU A 127 -5.65 8.98 -16.11
N LYS A 128 -4.81 8.07 -15.63
CA LYS A 128 -4.54 6.80 -16.28
C LYS A 128 -5.15 5.65 -15.52
N ILE A 129 -5.62 4.67 -16.26
CA ILE A 129 -6.13 3.41 -15.68
C ILE A 129 -4.96 2.62 -15.09
N SER A 130 -5.12 2.18 -13.87
CA SER A 130 -4.21 1.26 -13.19
C SER A 130 -4.99 0.17 -12.47
N ARG A 131 -4.30 -0.87 -11.98
CA ARG A 131 -4.94 -1.95 -11.21
C ARG A 131 -5.73 -1.38 -10.04
N ASN A 132 -6.93 -1.92 -9.80
CA ASN A 132 -7.89 -1.44 -8.81
C ASN A 132 -8.10 -2.43 -7.64
N HIS A 133 -7.09 -3.27 -7.35
CA HIS A 133 -7.21 -4.31 -6.32
C HIS A 133 -7.51 -3.74 -4.93
N THR A 134 -6.88 -2.62 -4.57
CA THR A 134 -7.10 -1.96 -3.27
C THR A 134 -8.49 -1.39 -3.17
N GLU A 135 -8.98 -0.75 -4.20
CA GLU A 135 -10.33 -0.18 -4.24
C GLU A 135 -11.38 -1.28 -4.12
N ASN A 136 -11.22 -2.37 -4.88
CA ASN A 136 -12.12 -3.51 -4.81
C ASN A 136 -12.11 -4.17 -3.41
N LEU A 137 -10.92 -4.33 -2.81
CA LEU A 137 -10.79 -4.85 -1.46
C LEU A 137 -11.50 -3.94 -0.46
N LEU A 138 -11.24 -2.62 -0.49
CA LEU A 138 -11.86 -1.67 0.41
C LEU A 138 -13.38 -1.63 0.24
N ALA A 139 -13.88 -1.72 -0.98
CA ALA A 139 -15.31 -1.82 -1.25
C ALA A 139 -15.91 -3.13 -0.70
N SER A 140 -15.23 -4.27 -0.86
CA SER A 140 -15.71 -5.57 -0.38
C SER A 140 -15.85 -5.64 1.15
N ILE A 141 -14.99 -4.94 1.88
CA ILE A 141 -15.05 -4.82 3.35
C ILE A 141 -15.93 -3.65 3.82
N LYS A 142 -16.75 -3.11 2.93
CA LYS A 142 -17.71 -2.03 3.20
C LYS A 142 -17.07 -0.77 3.81
N SER A 143 -15.83 -0.45 3.42
CA SER A 143 -15.25 0.85 3.74
C SER A 143 -16.03 1.97 3.02
N ASP A 144 -15.98 3.20 3.56
CA ASP A 144 -16.67 4.36 2.94
C ASP A 144 -15.85 4.89 1.75
N ILE A 145 -15.68 4.00 0.73
CA ILE A 145 -15.03 4.32 -0.53
C ILE A 145 -16.05 4.56 -1.63
N LYS A 146 -15.85 5.61 -2.44
CA LYS A 146 -16.66 5.95 -3.60
C LYS A 146 -15.76 6.15 -4.80
N ILE A 147 -16.16 5.60 -5.94
CA ILE A 147 -15.42 5.69 -7.20
C ILE A 147 -16.35 6.29 -8.25
N LYS A 148 -15.98 7.46 -8.77
CA LYS A 148 -16.68 8.13 -9.85
C LYS A 148 -15.82 8.13 -11.09
N LYS A 149 -16.38 7.67 -12.22
CA LYS A 149 -15.73 7.78 -13.53
C LYS A 149 -15.74 9.24 -13.97
N LEU A 150 -14.63 9.73 -14.46
CA LEU A 150 -14.46 11.04 -15.07
C LEU A 150 -14.35 10.90 -16.58
N VAL A 151 -14.28 12.00 -17.29
CA VAL A 151 -13.99 12.03 -18.74
C VAL A 151 -12.63 11.38 -19.02
N LYS A 152 -11.64 11.67 -18.16
CA LYS A 152 -10.34 10.97 -18.13
C LYS A 152 -10.13 10.40 -16.73
N GLY A 153 -9.95 9.07 -16.64
CA GLY A 153 -9.66 8.40 -15.39
C GLY A 153 -10.83 8.31 -14.40
N HIS A 154 -10.52 8.42 -13.12
CA HIS A 154 -11.46 8.23 -12.01
C HIS A 154 -11.19 9.22 -10.88
N LEU A 155 -12.24 9.59 -10.16
CA LEU A 155 -12.16 10.21 -8.84
C LEU A 155 -12.51 9.16 -7.80
N ILE A 156 -11.55 8.86 -6.94
CA ILE A 156 -11.70 7.92 -5.82
C ILE A 156 -11.74 8.76 -4.55
N SER A 157 -12.76 8.57 -3.73
CA SER A 157 -12.94 9.26 -2.46
C SER A 157 -13.04 8.22 -1.35
N LEU A 158 -12.25 8.37 -0.30
CA LEU A 158 -12.27 7.50 0.87
C LEU A 158 -12.42 8.34 2.13
N ARG A 159 -13.44 8.04 2.93
CA ARG A 159 -13.59 8.61 4.28
C ARG A 159 -12.83 7.73 5.26
N GLY A 160 -11.85 8.33 5.93
CA GLY A 160 -11.05 7.64 6.94
C GLY A 160 -11.73 7.55 8.30
N GLN A 161 -11.04 6.89 9.21
CA GLN A 161 -11.45 6.66 10.60
C GLN A 161 -12.82 5.96 10.73
N LYS A 162 -13.15 5.07 9.78
CA LYS A 162 -14.32 4.19 9.85
C LYS A 162 -13.89 2.80 10.28
N ASN A 163 -14.73 2.18 11.09
CA ASN A 163 -14.50 0.80 11.51
C ASN A 163 -14.44 -0.12 10.29
N LEU A 164 -13.40 -0.95 10.27
CA LEU A 164 -13.26 -2.02 9.30
C LEU A 164 -13.56 -3.34 10.01
N PHE A 165 -14.34 -4.18 9.35
CA PHE A 165 -14.73 -5.47 9.90
C PHE A 165 -13.84 -6.59 9.37
N GLY A 166 -13.68 -7.64 10.18
CA GLY A 166 -13.01 -8.86 9.73
C GLY A 166 -13.75 -9.51 8.56
N PHE A 167 -13.02 -10.16 7.68
CA PHE A 167 -13.57 -10.79 6.49
C PHE A 167 -12.71 -11.99 6.06
N ASP A 168 -13.33 -12.90 5.33
CA ASP A 168 -12.63 -14.00 4.69
C ASP A 168 -12.22 -13.58 3.27
N LEU A 169 -10.98 -13.84 2.91
CA LEU A 169 -10.44 -13.54 1.59
C LEU A 169 -9.86 -14.79 0.95
N ASN A 170 -10.35 -15.12 -0.24
CA ASN A 170 -9.71 -16.12 -1.08
C ASN A 170 -8.73 -15.42 -2.02
N ILE A 171 -7.43 -15.58 -1.76
CA ILE A 171 -6.37 -14.95 -2.56
C ILE A 171 -6.15 -15.80 -3.81
N PRO A 172 -6.41 -15.26 -5.02
CA PRO A 172 -6.14 -15.97 -6.27
C PRO A 172 -4.64 -16.14 -6.51
N GLY A 173 -4.29 -17.06 -7.41
CA GLY A 173 -2.90 -17.16 -7.88
C GLY A 173 -2.44 -15.88 -8.58
N ASP A 174 -1.15 -15.61 -8.51
CA ASP A 174 -0.53 -14.47 -9.19
C ASP A 174 -0.09 -14.86 -10.60
N PRO A 175 -0.75 -14.35 -11.65
CA PRO A 175 -0.38 -14.67 -13.04
C PRO A 175 1.02 -14.17 -13.41
N SER A 176 1.51 -13.10 -12.78
CA SER A 176 2.86 -12.60 -13.02
C SER A 176 3.92 -13.57 -12.51
N SER A 177 3.70 -14.15 -11.34
CA SER A 177 4.57 -15.19 -10.77
C SER A 177 4.44 -16.52 -11.51
N ALA A 178 3.29 -16.81 -12.13
CA ALA A 178 3.07 -18.01 -12.91
C ALA A 178 3.69 -17.93 -14.32
N ALA A 179 3.91 -16.74 -14.87
CA ALA A 179 4.33 -16.55 -16.25
C ALA A 179 5.58 -17.36 -16.66
N PRO A 180 6.67 -17.44 -15.89
CA PRO A 180 7.83 -18.26 -16.25
C PRO A 180 7.49 -19.76 -16.36
N PHE A 181 6.62 -20.26 -15.48
CA PHE A 181 6.17 -21.65 -15.50
C PHE A 181 5.25 -21.93 -16.67
N ILE A 182 4.37 -20.98 -17.04
CA ILE A 182 3.52 -21.08 -18.23
C ILE A 182 4.40 -21.20 -19.48
N ILE A 183 5.40 -20.30 -19.60
CA ILE A 183 6.33 -20.32 -20.75
C ILE A 183 7.09 -21.65 -20.79
N LEU A 184 7.64 -22.09 -19.66
CA LEU A 184 8.36 -23.37 -19.58
C LEU A 184 7.49 -24.52 -20.03
N THR A 185 6.21 -24.55 -19.60
CA THR A 185 5.25 -25.60 -20.00
C THR A 185 4.99 -25.58 -21.51
N LEU A 186 4.87 -24.38 -22.10
CA LEU A 186 4.67 -24.25 -23.55
C LEU A 186 5.88 -24.70 -24.36
N LEU A 187 7.09 -24.56 -23.83
CA LEU A 187 8.34 -24.95 -24.49
C LEU A 187 8.72 -26.43 -24.29
N THR A 188 8.03 -27.13 -23.39
CA THR A 188 8.35 -28.52 -23.03
C THR A 188 7.22 -29.45 -23.48
N ALA A 189 7.53 -30.41 -24.36
CA ALA A 189 6.55 -31.36 -24.82
C ALA A 189 5.96 -32.18 -23.66
N ASN A 190 4.67 -32.50 -23.76
CA ASN A 190 3.89 -33.32 -22.77
C ASN A 190 3.86 -32.71 -21.34
N SER A 191 4.11 -31.41 -21.17
CA SER A 191 4.02 -30.75 -19.89
C SER A 191 2.62 -30.26 -19.57
N LYS A 192 2.27 -30.22 -18.28
CA LYS A 192 1.02 -29.66 -17.74
C LYS A 192 1.33 -28.75 -16.56
N LEU A 193 0.60 -27.63 -16.44
CA LEU A 193 0.67 -26.69 -15.33
C LEU A 193 -0.66 -26.64 -14.54
#